data_6e674bfb739e4947b6c3304a80b4ab80
#
_entry.id   6e674bfb739e4947b6c3304a80b4ab80
#
_cell.length_a   1.000
_cell.length_b   1.000
_cell.length_c   1.000
_cell.angle_alpha   90.00
_cell.angle_beta   90.00
_cell.angle_gamma   90.00
#
_symmetry.space_group_name_H-M   'P 1'
#
loop_
_entity.id
_entity.type
_entity.pdbx_description
1 polymer ?
#
loop_
_entity_poly.entity_id
_entity_poly.type
_entity_poly.pdbx_seq_one_letter_code
_entity_poly.pdbx_strand_id
1 'polypeptide(L)'
;MRDDQVNNVMRKKEARKFFYESTGRYPVIPAVKNDEWLESAIKSDREIVYVLYGNICTIQEIVRKLKSAGKMVIVHVDLISGLASKDICVDFIRQFTEADGIISTKAHMIKRANEVGLFTIQRFFMIDQLTYDNIKKNVRDTDPDVVEMMPAGLEKMIKFALEEVEGKPLVASGLVLDKTDVTGALSAGAIAVSTTNRPMWDIE
;
A
#
# COMPACT_ATOMS: atom_id res chain seq x y z
N MET A 1 7.19 -26.46 7.35
CA MET A 1 6.20 -25.67 8.14
C MET A 1 6.84 -24.68 9.14
N ARG A 2 7.71 -25.10 10.09
CA ARG A 2 8.35 -24.15 11.03
C ARG A 2 9.32 -23.21 10.32
N ASP A 3 10.11 -23.69 9.39
CA ASP A 3 11.09 -22.87 8.64
C ASP A 3 10.41 -21.85 7.73
N ASP A 4 9.30 -22.22 7.11
CA ASP A 4 8.52 -21.29 6.28
C ASP A 4 7.91 -20.15 7.09
N GLN A 5 7.42 -20.44 8.30
CA GLN A 5 6.90 -19.41 9.20
C GLN A 5 7.97 -18.44 9.66
N VAL A 6 9.16 -18.95 10.02
CA VAL A 6 10.29 -18.10 10.42
C VAL A 6 10.74 -17.20 9.26
N ASN A 7 10.85 -17.76 8.06
CA ASN A 7 11.21 -16.98 6.86
C ASN A 7 10.18 -15.91 6.52
N ASN A 8 8.89 -16.21 6.65
CA ASN A 8 7.81 -15.24 6.42
C ASN A 8 7.85 -14.07 7.42
N VAL A 9 8.11 -14.36 8.70
CA VAL A 9 8.24 -13.32 9.74
C VAL A 9 9.45 -12.43 9.49
N MET A 10 10.60 -13.01 9.14
CA MET A 10 11.81 -12.25 8.83
C MET A 10 11.61 -11.34 7.63
N ARG A 11 11.09 -11.88 6.51
CA ARG A 11 10.79 -11.11 5.30
C ARG A 11 9.86 -9.92 5.58
N LYS A 12 8.80 -10.16 6.34
CA LYS A 12 7.84 -9.11 6.70
C LYS A 12 8.47 -8.02 7.57
N LYS A 13 9.34 -8.40 8.50
CA LYS A 13 10.08 -7.44 9.35
C LYS A 13 11.02 -6.56 8.53
N GLU A 14 11.73 -7.13 7.58
CA GLU A 14 12.61 -6.40 6.66
C GLU A 14 11.80 -5.44 5.77
N ALA A 15 10.67 -5.90 5.23
CA ALA A 15 9.77 -5.06 4.43
C ALA A 15 9.22 -3.87 5.24
N ARG A 16 8.83 -4.09 6.51
CA ARG A 16 8.41 -3.00 7.42
C ARG A 16 9.52 -1.98 7.61
N LYS A 17 10.72 -2.44 7.95
CA LYS A 17 11.86 -1.56 8.17
C LYS A 17 12.15 -0.72 6.93
N PHE A 18 12.23 -1.36 5.77
CA PHE A 18 12.47 -0.67 4.50
C PHE A 18 11.38 0.36 4.18
N PHE A 19 10.11 0.00 4.38
CA PHE A 19 8.98 0.91 4.13
C PHE A 19 9.10 2.19 4.96
N TYR A 20 9.40 2.08 6.26
CA TYR A 20 9.55 3.24 7.13
C TYR A 20 10.76 4.10 6.79
N GLU A 21 11.90 3.49 6.52
CA GLU A 21 13.11 4.22 6.14
C GLU A 21 12.93 4.95 4.81
N SER A 22 12.26 4.31 3.85
CA SER A 22 11.98 4.88 2.54
C SER A 22 10.98 6.04 2.60
N THR A 23 9.88 5.88 3.33
CA THR A 23 8.89 6.97 3.48
C THR A 23 9.43 8.16 4.27
N GLY A 24 10.39 7.93 5.17
CA GLY A 24 11.11 9.01 5.85
C GLY A 24 12.01 9.83 4.93
N ARG A 25 12.53 9.23 3.84
CA ARG A 25 13.32 9.93 2.81
C ARG A 25 12.45 10.50 1.70
N TYR A 26 11.46 9.74 1.28
CA TYR A 26 10.59 10.02 0.14
C TYR A 26 9.12 9.84 0.54
N PRO A 27 8.48 10.90 1.06
CA PRO A 27 7.12 10.76 1.59
C PRO A 27 6.03 10.65 0.52
N VAL A 28 6.39 10.71 -0.77
CA VAL A 28 5.43 10.50 -1.86
C VAL A 28 5.69 9.16 -2.53
N ILE A 29 4.65 8.32 -2.57
CA ILE A 29 4.69 6.97 -3.14
C ILE A 29 4.01 6.99 -4.52
N PRO A 30 4.73 6.70 -5.61
CA PRO A 30 4.15 6.49 -6.94
C PRO A 30 3.11 5.37 -6.95
N ALA A 31 1.93 5.67 -7.48
CA ALA A 31 0.90 4.68 -7.75
C ALA A 31 0.72 4.55 -9.26
N VAL A 32 1.14 3.42 -9.85
CA VAL A 32 1.13 3.21 -11.29
C VAL A 32 -0.17 2.58 -11.77
N LYS A 33 -0.73 3.12 -12.86
CA LYS A 33 -2.04 2.72 -13.41
C LYS A 33 -1.99 2.29 -14.87
N ASN A 34 -0.82 2.32 -15.49
CA ASN A 34 -0.55 1.89 -16.87
C ASN A 34 0.95 1.73 -17.11
N ASP A 35 1.33 1.25 -18.30
CA ASP A 35 2.73 1.00 -18.65
C ASP A 35 3.58 2.27 -18.75
N GLU A 36 3.02 3.40 -19.17
CA GLU A 36 3.73 4.69 -19.22
C GLU A 36 4.18 5.11 -17.81
N TRP A 37 3.31 4.93 -16.81
CA TRP A 37 3.59 5.26 -15.42
C TRP A 37 4.54 4.24 -14.78
N LEU A 38 4.46 2.98 -15.22
CA LEU A 38 5.42 1.94 -14.83
C LEU A 38 6.85 2.35 -15.24
N GLU A 39 7.05 2.74 -16.50
CA GLU A 39 8.35 3.19 -16.99
C GLU A 39 8.85 4.46 -16.27
N SER A 40 7.92 5.36 -15.92
CA SER A 40 8.26 6.55 -15.13
C SER A 40 8.70 6.19 -13.71
N ALA A 41 7.98 5.26 -13.05
CA ALA A 41 8.32 4.81 -11.71
C ALA A 41 9.66 4.05 -11.66
N ILE A 42 9.96 3.26 -12.68
CA ILE A 42 11.26 2.57 -12.83
C ILE A 42 12.42 3.57 -12.83
N LYS A 43 12.25 4.70 -13.51
CA LYS A 43 13.29 5.75 -13.67
C LYS A 43 13.36 6.72 -12.49
N SER A 44 12.33 6.75 -11.61
CA SER A 44 12.28 7.67 -10.47
C SER A 44 13.20 7.21 -9.33
N ASP A 45 13.58 8.13 -8.45
CA ASP A 45 14.33 7.83 -7.23
C ASP A 45 13.44 7.24 -6.12
N ARG A 46 12.12 7.16 -6.34
CA ARG A 46 11.17 6.61 -5.37
C ARG A 46 11.39 5.12 -5.21
N GLU A 47 11.53 4.67 -3.99
CA GLU A 47 11.92 3.30 -3.65
C GLU A 47 10.71 2.36 -3.51
N ILE A 48 9.53 2.90 -3.22
CA ILE A 48 8.28 2.16 -3.06
C ILE A 48 7.35 2.49 -4.23
N VAL A 49 6.71 1.48 -4.81
CA VAL A 49 5.74 1.65 -5.91
C VAL A 49 4.48 0.84 -5.64
N TYR A 50 3.32 1.48 -5.75
CA TYR A 50 2.01 0.81 -5.71
C TYR A 50 1.55 0.49 -7.13
N VAL A 51 1.15 -0.77 -7.37
CA VAL A 51 0.64 -1.23 -8.67
C VAL A 51 -0.87 -1.33 -8.61
N LEU A 52 -1.55 -0.49 -9.40
CA LEU A 52 -3.01 -0.37 -9.43
C LEU A 52 -3.64 -0.91 -10.73
N TYR A 53 -2.89 -1.62 -11.57
CA TYR A 53 -3.36 -2.08 -12.87
C TYR A 53 -2.73 -3.41 -13.25
N GLY A 54 -3.22 -3.98 -14.33
CA GLY A 54 -2.79 -5.26 -14.85
C GLY A 54 -3.86 -6.33 -14.67
N ASN A 55 -3.50 -7.53 -15.01
CA ASN A 55 -4.36 -8.69 -14.89
C ASN A 55 -3.53 -9.93 -14.50
N ILE A 56 -4.20 -11.05 -14.27
CA ILE A 56 -3.57 -12.31 -13.86
C ILE A 56 -2.45 -12.78 -14.80
N CYS A 57 -2.50 -12.39 -16.08
CA CYS A 57 -1.50 -12.78 -17.09
C CYS A 57 -0.30 -11.80 -17.14
N THR A 58 -0.47 -10.56 -16.68
CA THR A 58 0.55 -9.51 -16.81
C THR A 58 1.20 -9.09 -15.51
N ILE A 59 0.54 -9.33 -14.36
CA ILE A 59 1.01 -8.83 -13.06
C ILE A 59 2.41 -9.32 -12.69
N GLN A 60 2.75 -10.56 -13.03
CA GLN A 60 4.08 -11.12 -12.77
C GLN A 60 5.17 -10.31 -13.47
N GLU A 61 4.96 -9.96 -14.73
CA GLU A 61 5.93 -9.19 -15.50
C GLU A 61 6.05 -7.74 -15.02
N ILE A 62 4.91 -7.11 -14.67
CA ILE A 62 4.89 -5.75 -14.09
C ILE A 62 5.72 -5.71 -12.81
N VAL A 63 5.47 -6.65 -11.90
CA VAL A 63 6.21 -6.76 -10.63
C VAL A 63 7.69 -7.00 -10.90
N ARG A 64 8.04 -7.95 -11.78
CA ARG A 64 9.43 -8.28 -12.13
C ARG A 64 10.22 -7.06 -12.63
N LYS A 65 9.63 -6.23 -13.49
CA LYS A 65 10.28 -5.00 -14.00
C LYS A 65 10.61 -4.03 -12.87
N LEU A 66 9.69 -3.81 -11.95
CA LEU A 66 9.93 -2.93 -10.79
C LEU A 66 10.96 -3.51 -9.83
N LYS A 67 10.90 -4.82 -9.56
CA LYS A 67 11.89 -5.51 -8.71
C LYS A 67 13.29 -5.44 -9.31
N SER A 68 13.42 -5.61 -10.64
CA SER A 68 14.70 -5.47 -11.35
C SER A 68 15.28 -4.04 -11.27
N ALA A 69 14.43 -3.03 -11.05
CA ALA A 69 14.82 -1.65 -10.78
C ALA A 69 15.06 -1.36 -9.28
N GLY A 70 15.07 -2.38 -8.41
CA GLY A 70 15.32 -2.24 -6.99
C GLY A 70 14.15 -1.70 -6.16
N LYS A 71 12.92 -1.67 -6.72
CA LYS A 71 11.76 -1.11 -6.03
C LYS A 71 11.13 -2.11 -5.05
N MET A 72 10.61 -1.60 -3.95
CA MET A 72 9.63 -2.30 -3.13
C MET A 72 8.26 -2.21 -3.81
N VAL A 73 7.64 -3.35 -4.08
CA VAL A 73 6.43 -3.43 -4.92
C VAL A 73 5.24 -3.90 -4.09
N ILE A 74 4.22 -3.06 -4.03
CA ILE A 74 2.96 -3.34 -3.35
C ILE A 74 1.83 -3.41 -4.38
N VAL A 75 1.16 -4.55 -4.48
CA VAL A 75 0.09 -4.77 -5.47
C VAL A 75 -1.28 -4.53 -4.85
N HIS A 76 -2.09 -3.69 -5.48
CA HIS A 76 -3.49 -3.52 -5.09
C HIS A 76 -4.33 -4.66 -5.68
N VAL A 77 -4.49 -5.73 -4.92
CA VAL A 77 -5.09 -6.97 -5.41
C VAL A 77 -6.55 -6.84 -5.83
N ASP A 78 -7.29 -5.88 -5.27
CA ASP A 78 -8.69 -5.63 -5.63
C ASP A 78 -8.84 -5.02 -7.06
N LEU A 79 -7.75 -4.51 -7.65
CA LEU A 79 -7.73 -3.85 -8.95
C LEU A 79 -7.10 -4.70 -10.08
N ILE A 80 -6.58 -5.88 -9.75
CA ILE A 80 -5.98 -6.77 -10.76
C ILE A 80 -7.07 -7.59 -11.43
N SER A 81 -7.26 -7.38 -12.71
CA SER A 81 -8.28 -8.08 -13.50
C SER A 81 -8.03 -9.58 -13.51
N GLY A 82 -9.08 -10.37 -13.31
CA GLY A 82 -9.00 -11.82 -13.22
C GLY A 82 -8.68 -12.38 -11.84
N LEU A 83 -8.29 -11.56 -10.87
CA LEU A 83 -8.24 -11.98 -9.48
C LEU A 83 -9.64 -11.87 -8.85
N ALA A 84 -10.10 -12.97 -8.26
CA ALA A 84 -11.32 -12.98 -7.47
C ALA A 84 -11.05 -12.43 -6.05
N SER A 85 -12.11 -12.03 -5.36
CA SER A 85 -12.03 -11.62 -3.96
C SER A 85 -12.00 -12.85 -3.04
N LYS A 86 -10.91 -13.63 -3.09
CA LYS A 86 -10.71 -14.87 -2.33
C LYS A 86 -9.25 -14.99 -1.90
N ASP A 87 -9.00 -15.67 -0.79
CA ASP A 87 -7.67 -15.85 -0.21
C ASP A 87 -6.65 -16.45 -1.19
N ILE A 88 -7.10 -17.33 -2.10
CA ILE A 88 -6.25 -17.93 -3.15
C ILE A 88 -5.58 -16.87 -4.04
N CYS A 89 -6.15 -15.68 -4.17
CA CYS A 89 -5.54 -14.59 -4.93
C CYS A 89 -4.32 -14.01 -4.22
N VAL A 90 -4.33 -13.99 -2.90
CA VAL A 90 -3.16 -13.63 -2.10
C VAL A 90 -2.07 -14.69 -2.24
N ASP A 91 -2.46 -15.97 -2.21
CA ASP A 91 -1.54 -17.10 -2.44
C ASP A 91 -0.91 -17.01 -3.83
N PHE A 92 -1.70 -16.65 -4.85
CA PHE A 92 -1.20 -16.43 -6.21
C PHE A 92 -0.15 -15.33 -6.26
N ILE A 93 -0.43 -14.15 -5.68
CA ILE A 93 0.55 -13.06 -5.62
C ILE A 93 1.82 -13.51 -4.91
N ARG A 94 1.69 -14.23 -3.78
CA ARG A 94 2.83 -14.72 -3.00
C ARG A 94 3.69 -15.74 -3.74
N GLN A 95 3.08 -16.63 -4.52
CA GLN A 95 3.75 -17.76 -5.18
C GLN A 95 4.28 -17.43 -6.56
N PHE A 96 3.56 -16.60 -7.32
CA PHE A 96 3.83 -16.35 -8.73
C PHE A 96 4.36 -14.94 -9.02
N THR A 97 4.52 -14.09 -8.01
CA THR A 97 5.15 -12.79 -8.17
C THR A 97 6.23 -12.56 -7.12
N GLU A 98 7.09 -11.58 -7.37
CA GLU A 98 8.09 -11.11 -6.41
C GLU A 98 7.60 -9.90 -5.59
N ALA A 99 6.27 -9.68 -5.53
CA ALA A 99 5.70 -8.58 -4.77
C ALA A 99 6.07 -8.67 -3.29
N ASP A 100 6.40 -7.54 -2.70
CA ASP A 100 6.74 -7.44 -1.28
C ASP A 100 5.49 -7.40 -0.40
N GLY A 101 4.38 -6.90 -0.94
CA GLY A 101 3.14 -6.77 -0.19
C GLY A 101 1.91 -6.53 -1.07
N ILE A 102 0.78 -6.36 -0.39
CA ILE A 102 -0.50 -6.06 -1.02
C ILE A 102 -1.23 -4.88 -0.37
N ILE A 103 -2.09 -4.25 -1.18
CA ILE A 103 -3.15 -3.35 -0.71
C ILE A 103 -4.47 -4.02 -0.96
N SER A 104 -5.37 -3.98 0.02
CA SER A 104 -6.75 -4.42 -0.15
C SER A 104 -7.70 -3.64 0.76
N THR A 105 -8.94 -3.47 0.32
CA THR A 105 -10.04 -2.98 1.15
C THR A 105 -10.69 -4.09 1.99
N LYS A 106 -10.35 -5.36 1.71
CA LYS A 106 -11.02 -6.54 2.23
C LYS A 106 -10.25 -7.17 3.39
N ALA A 107 -10.85 -7.20 4.56
CA ALA A 107 -10.25 -7.69 5.79
C ALA A 107 -9.69 -9.12 5.67
N HIS A 108 -10.40 -10.05 5.01
CA HIS A 108 -9.93 -11.44 4.86
C HIS A 108 -8.64 -11.52 4.00
N MET A 109 -8.50 -10.67 2.95
CA MET A 109 -7.30 -10.63 2.12
C MET A 109 -6.08 -10.16 2.93
N ILE A 110 -6.26 -9.15 3.80
CA ILE A 110 -5.21 -8.67 4.71
C ILE A 110 -4.80 -9.76 5.71
N LYS A 111 -5.77 -10.47 6.31
CA LYS A 111 -5.48 -11.61 7.20
C LYS A 111 -4.67 -12.68 6.48
N ARG A 112 -5.11 -13.09 5.27
CA ARG A 112 -4.38 -14.09 4.48
C ARG A 112 -2.97 -13.63 4.13
N ALA A 113 -2.80 -12.37 3.75
CA ALA A 113 -1.48 -11.81 3.44
C ALA A 113 -0.53 -11.81 4.66
N ASN A 114 -1.05 -11.52 5.85
CA ASN A 114 -0.30 -11.67 7.09
C ASN A 114 0.19 -13.10 7.33
N GLU A 115 -0.69 -14.09 7.11
CA GLU A 115 -0.36 -15.51 7.27
C GLU A 115 0.76 -15.97 6.33
N VAL A 116 0.77 -15.49 5.09
CA VAL A 116 1.78 -15.85 4.08
C VAL A 116 3.00 -14.93 4.07
N GLY A 117 3.11 -13.99 5.03
CA GLY A 117 4.28 -13.14 5.24
C GLY A 117 4.47 -12.02 4.22
N LEU A 118 3.38 -11.55 3.59
CA LEU A 118 3.39 -10.35 2.76
C LEU A 118 3.24 -9.10 3.64
N PHE A 119 3.86 -7.99 3.22
CA PHE A 119 3.58 -6.69 3.78
C PHE A 119 2.15 -6.25 3.44
N THR A 120 1.44 -5.68 4.41
CA THR A 120 0.00 -5.45 4.29
C THR A 120 -0.38 -4.00 4.46
N ILE A 121 -1.15 -3.48 3.51
CA ILE A 121 -1.77 -2.15 3.59
C ILE A 121 -3.28 -2.34 3.50
N GLN A 122 -3.99 -1.96 4.55
CA GLN A 122 -5.45 -1.97 4.53
C GLN A 122 -5.98 -0.60 4.16
N ARG A 123 -6.74 -0.53 3.06
CA ARG A 123 -7.33 0.72 2.55
C ARG A 123 -8.74 0.94 3.09
N PHE A 124 -8.98 2.18 3.52
CA PHE A 124 -10.29 2.66 3.94
C PHE A 124 -10.72 3.88 3.13
N PHE A 125 -11.99 3.90 2.72
CA PHE A 125 -12.62 5.06 2.13
C PHE A 125 -13.42 5.79 3.21
N MET A 126 -12.98 6.97 3.63
CA MET A 126 -13.62 7.78 4.67
C MET A 126 -14.78 8.58 4.08
N ILE A 127 -15.88 7.90 3.77
CA ILE A 127 -17.05 8.48 3.08
C ILE A 127 -18.27 8.66 3.99
N ASP A 128 -18.33 7.94 5.12
CA ASP A 128 -19.45 7.99 6.03
C ASP A 128 -19.04 7.67 7.48
N GLN A 129 -19.98 7.91 8.40
CA GLN A 129 -19.79 7.63 9.83
C GLN A 129 -19.58 6.13 10.10
N LEU A 130 -20.22 5.26 9.34
CA LEU A 130 -20.11 3.80 9.53
C LEU A 130 -18.67 3.32 9.30
N THR A 131 -18.00 3.84 8.27
CA THR A 131 -16.59 3.55 7.99
C THR A 131 -15.71 4.00 9.15
N TYR A 132 -15.92 5.22 9.64
CA TYR A 132 -15.18 5.77 10.78
C TYR A 132 -15.36 4.90 12.04
N ASP A 133 -16.59 4.57 12.41
CA ASP A 133 -16.90 3.80 13.62
C ASP A 133 -16.31 2.36 13.59
N ASN A 134 -16.11 1.83 12.38
CA ASN A 134 -15.60 0.48 12.19
C ASN A 134 -14.08 0.38 11.96
N ILE A 135 -13.38 1.50 11.73
CA ILE A 135 -11.94 1.47 11.38
C ILE A 135 -11.12 0.79 12.49
N LYS A 136 -11.34 1.16 13.73
CA LYS A 136 -10.65 0.60 14.91
C LYS A 136 -10.81 -0.91 15.02
N LYS A 137 -12.06 -1.38 14.92
CA LYS A 137 -12.36 -2.81 14.96
C LYS A 137 -11.68 -3.55 13.80
N ASN A 138 -11.80 -3.01 12.59
CA ASN A 138 -11.21 -3.63 11.41
C ASN A 138 -9.68 -3.71 11.53
N VAL A 139 -9.02 -2.63 11.94
CA VAL A 139 -7.56 -2.60 12.10
C VAL A 139 -7.09 -3.58 13.18
N ARG A 140 -7.79 -3.67 14.30
CA ARG A 140 -7.50 -4.66 15.37
C ARG A 140 -7.66 -6.09 14.85
N ASP A 141 -8.74 -6.36 14.12
CA ASP A 141 -9.07 -7.71 13.66
C ASP A 141 -8.14 -8.21 12.56
N THR A 142 -7.56 -7.30 11.76
CA THR A 142 -6.72 -7.64 10.59
C THR A 142 -5.22 -7.47 10.85
N ASP A 143 -4.82 -6.61 11.79
CA ASP A 143 -3.45 -6.26 12.13
C ASP A 143 -2.58 -5.89 10.90
N PRO A 144 -2.98 -4.89 10.08
CA PRO A 144 -2.21 -4.49 8.92
C PRO A 144 -0.88 -3.84 9.33
N ASP A 145 0.12 -3.87 8.45
CA ASP A 145 1.37 -3.14 8.67
C ASP A 145 1.18 -1.63 8.57
N VAL A 146 0.31 -1.20 7.65
CA VAL A 146 -0.02 0.21 7.36
C VAL A 146 -1.51 0.33 7.10
N VAL A 147 -2.09 1.43 7.53
CA VAL A 147 -3.44 1.85 7.14
C VAL A 147 -3.34 2.87 6.02
N GLU A 148 -4.10 2.70 4.96
CA GLU A 148 -4.23 3.71 3.91
C GLU A 148 -5.63 4.31 3.92
N MET A 149 -5.69 5.64 3.97
CA MET A 149 -6.94 6.40 4.02
C MET A 149 -7.17 7.21 2.75
N MET A 150 -8.37 7.20 2.23
CA MET A 150 -8.85 8.04 1.12
C MET A 150 -10.09 8.83 1.52
N PRO A 151 -10.21 10.10 1.07
CA PRO A 151 -9.27 10.91 0.28
C PRO A 151 -8.22 11.63 1.14
N ALA A 152 -7.06 11.98 0.53
CA ALA A 152 -5.93 12.61 1.21
C ALA A 152 -6.22 14.06 1.66
N GLY A 153 -7.03 14.82 0.93
CA GLY A 153 -7.32 16.24 1.21
C GLY A 153 -8.17 16.51 2.45
N LEU A 154 -8.45 15.52 3.28
CA LEU A 154 -9.23 15.66 4.51
C LEU A 154 -8.36 15.57 5.76
N GLU A 155 -7.53 16.61 6.02
CA GLU A 155 -6.60 16.66 7.16
C GLU A 155 -7.25 16.33 8.51
N LYS A 156 -8.47 16.85 8.74
CA LYS A 156 -9.23 16.56 9.96
C LYS A 156 -9.52 15.07 10.10
N MET A 157 -9.85 14.40 9.00
CA MET A 157 -10.14 12.97 9.02
C MET A 157 -8.88 12.13 9.18
N ILE A 158 -7.74 12.60 8.67
CA ILE A 158 -6.43 11.95 8.92
C ILE A 158 -6.15 11.94 10.42
N LYS A 159 -6.29 13.09 11.10
CA LYS A 159 -6.08 13.20 12.55
C LYS A 159 -7.00 12.26 13.32
N PHE A 160 -8.28 12.22 12.98
CA PHE A 160 -9.24 11.32 13.63
C PHE A 160 -8.93 9.84 13.35
N ALA A 161 -8.56 9.49 12.12
CA ALA A 161 -8.19 8.13 11.80
C ALA A 161 -6.95 7.68 12.60
N LEU A 162 -5.95 8.56 12.78
CA LEU A 162 -4.77 8.27 13.59
C LEU A 162 -5.08 7.94 15.05
N GLU A 163 -6.13 8.53 15.64
CA GLU A 163 -6.59 8.20 16.98
C GLU A 163 -7.17 6.78 17.06
N GLU A 164 -7.79 6.30 15.96
CA GLU A 164 -8.50 5.01 15.93
C GLU A 164 -7.64 3.84 15.46
N VAL A 165 -6.53 4.09 14.74
CA VAL A 165 -5.70 3.01 14.17
C VAL A 165 -4.67 2.40 15.13
N GLU A 166 -4.77 2.70 16.43
CA GLU A 166 -3.98 2.07 17.50
C GLU A 166 -2.45 2.13 17.27
N GLY A 167 -1.96 3.27 16.82
CA GLY A 167 -0.54 3.49 16.55
C GLY A 167 -0.03 2.89 15.24
N LYS A 168 -0.92 2.36 14.39
CA LYS A 168 -0.52 1.97 13.03
C LYS A 168 -0.16 3.20 12.20
N PRO A 169 0.89 3.14 11.39
CA PRO A 169 1.22 4.22 10.47
C PRO A 169 0.12 4.39 9.42
N LEU A 170 -0.10 5.63 9.03
CA LEU A 170 -1.13 5.99 8.06
C LEU A 170 -0.52 6.61 6.81
N VAL A 171 -0.90 6.08 5.66
CA VAL A 171 -0.66 6.68 4.34
C VAL A 171 -1.95 7.34 3.86
N ALA A 172 -1.87 8.58 3.40
CA ALA A 172 -2.99 9.26 2.78
C ALA A 172 -2.97 9.06 1.26
N SER A 173 -4.13 8.96 0.61
CA SER A 173 -4.20 8.76 -0.84
C SER A 173 -5.51 9.28 -1.44
N GLY A 174 -5.57 9.31 -2.78
CA GLY A 174 -6.74 9.76 -3.53
C GLY A 174 -6.96 11.27 -3.49
N LEU A 175 -7.35 11.82 -4.63
CA LEU A 175 -7.59 13.25 -4.85
C LEU A 175 -6.38 14.14 -4.47
N VAL A 176 -5.16 13.63 -4.67
CA VAL A 176 -3.93 14.43 -4.52
C VAL A 176 -3.72 15.23 -5.80
N LEU A 177 -4.11 16.48 -5.79
CA LEU A 177 -4.15 17.36 -6.95
C LEU A 177 -2.91 18.22 -7.07
N ASP A 178 -2.39 18.69 -5.93
CA ASP A 178 -1.24 19.58 -5.87
C ASP A 178 -0.35 19.34 -4.63
N LYS A 179 0.67 20.18 -4.47
CA LYS A 179 1.62 20.10 -3.35
C LYS A 179 0.94 20.38 -2.00
N THR A 180 -0.11 21.17 -1.97
CA THR A 180 -0.82 21.49 -0.73
C THR A 180 -1.50 20.25 -0.13
N ASP A 181 -2.09 19.39 -0.99
CA ASP A 181 -2.66 18.13 -0.53
C ASP A 181 -1.60 17.21 0.10
N VAL A 182 -0.40 17.17 -0.50
CA VAL A 182 0.72 16.38 0.03
C VAL A 182 1.16 16.93 1.39
N THR A 183 1.47 18.23 1.45
CA THR A 183 1.97 18.85 2.68
C THR A 183 0.93 18.88 3.79
N GLY A 184 -0.34 19.07 3.44
CA GLY A 184 -1.47 19.02 4.38
C GLY A 184 -1.63 17.63 5.01
N ALA A 185 -1.59 16.58 4.20
CA ALA A 185 -1.69 15.21 4.70
C ALA A 185 -0.51 14.84 5.62
N LEU A 186 0.72 15.20 5.25
CA LEU A 186 1.91 14.96 6.07
C LEU A 186 1.85 15.76 7.38
N SER A 187 1.43 17.03 7.32
CA SER A 187 1.24 17.88 8.51
C SER A 187 0.13 17.38 9.44
N ALA A 188 -0.85 16.68 8.90
CA ALA A 188 -1.89 16.02 9.67
C ALA A 188 -1.42 14.75 10.37
N GLY A 189 -0.21 14.23 10.05
CA GLY A 189 0.40 13.07 10.69
C GLY A 189 0.47 11.82 9.81
N ALA A 190 0.08 11.88 8.55
CA ALA A 190 0.36 10.79 7.61
C ALA A 190 1.87 10.63 7.42
N ILE A 191 2.38 9.39 7.36
CA ILE A 191 3.80 9.13 7.14
C ILE A 191 4.21 9.24 5.67
N ALA A 192 3.25 9.12 4.76
CA ALA A 192 3.43 9.26 3.32
C ALA A 192 2.10 9.55 2.62
N VAL A 193 2.22 9.96 1.36
CA VAL A 193 1.09 10.18 0.46
C VAL A 193 1.27 9.33 -0.79
N SER A 194 0.29 8.48 -1.15
CA SER A 194 0.32 7.75 -2.41
C SER A 194 -0.54 8.43 -3.47
N THR A 195 -0.01 8.55 -4.69
CA THR A 195 -0.73 9.25 -5.74
C THR A 195 -0.44 8.73 -7.14
N THR A 196 -1.48 8.78 -8.00
CA THR A 196 -1.36 8.61 -9.45
C THR A 196 -1.04 9.92 -10.17
N ASN A 197 -0.93 11.05 -9.48
CA ASN A 197 -0.59 12.34 -10.06
C ASN A 197 0.93 12.44 -10.26
N ARG A 198 1.41 12.16 -11.46
CA ARG A 198 2.85 12.04 -11.78
C ARG A 198 3.68 13.28 -11.38
N PRO A 199 3.21 14.52 -11.62
CA PRO A 199 3.94 15.72 -11.17
C PRO A 199 4.21 15.77 -9.67
N MET A 200 3.43 15.07 -8.85
CA MET A 200 3.62 15.04 -7.39
C MET A 200 4.70 14.05 -6.93
N TRP A 201 5.14 13.12 -7.78
CA TRP A 201 6.12 12.11 -7.38
C TRP A 201 7.48 12.70 -7.02
N ASP A 202 7.84 13.83 -7.62
CA ASP A 202 9.16 14.47 -7.49
C ASP A 202 9.17 15.53 -6.36
N ILE A 203 8.11 15.64 -5.56
CA ILE A 203 8.05 16.53 -4.38
C ILE A 203 8.99 15.98 -3.29
N GLU A 204 9.86 16.85 -2.82
CA GLU A 204 10.75 16.67 -1.66
C GLU A 204 10.12 17.25 -0.39
#